data_29e0bffe8573504d0f91d5c1820ae7e8
#
_entry.id   29e0bffe8573504d0f91d5c1820ae7e8
#
_cell.length_a   1.000
_cell.length_b   1.000
_cell.length_c   1.000
_cell.angle_alpha   90.00
_cell.angle_beta   90.00
_cell.angle_gamma   90.00
#
_symmetry.space_group_name_H-M   'P 1'
#
loop_
_entity.id
_entity.type
_entity.pdbx_description
1 polymer ?
#
loop_
_entity_poly.entity_id
_entity_poly.type
_entity_poly.pdbx_seq_one_letter_code
_entity_poly.pdbx_strand_id
1 'polypeptide(L)'
;SESISKELAGYLELVVSGDGGSGKSAKIPGYRIGGKTGTSEKLDKLDEYGQVQERVASFYGFAPADDPQIAVLILLDEPHMDNIYGSVIAAPVVQGILADVLPYMGIDPVYTAEELEKKEVSTPYLLGYRPHEATSELIQQGLKSKVVGDGPTVLKQIPAVSQPIPKGGTVILYTDESELSK
;
A
#
# COMPACT_ATOMS: atom_id res chain seq x y z
N SER A 1 -7.71 -13.35 22.90
CA SER A 1 -7.59 -14.68 22.25
C SER A 1 -7.29 -14.50 20.78
N GLU A 2 -6.75 -15.52 20.13
CA GLU A 2 -6.45 -15.53 18.69
C GLU A 2 -7.70 -15.24 17.85
N SER A 3 -8.84 -15.79 18.24
CA SER A 3 -10.10 -15.58 17.51
C SER A 3 -10.53 -14.10 17.54
N ILE A 4 -10.42 -13.42 18.68
CA ILE A 4 -10.71 -11.99 18.79
C ILE A 4 -9.72 -11.15 17.97
N SER A 5 -8.45 -11.55 17.97
CA SER A 5 -7.42 -10.85 17.18
C SER A 5 -7.70 -10.95 15.67
N LYS A 6 -8.10 -12.12 15.17
CA LYS A 6 -8.49 -12.30 13.76
C LYS A 6 -9.75 -11.50 13.41
N GLU A 7 -10.76 -11.51 14.29
CA GLU A 7 -11.97 -10.72 14.08
C GLU A 7 -11.66 -9.21 14.02
N LEU A 8 -10.85 -8.71 14.95
CA LEU A 8 -10.42 -7.32 14.96
C LEU A 8 -9.62 -6.95 13.70
N ALA A 9 -8.74 -7.83 13.23
CA ALA A 9 -7.99 -7.62 11.99
C ALA A 9 -8.94 -7.46 10.79
N GLY A 10 -10.01 -8.26 10.71
CA GLY A 10 -11.06 -8.11 9.69
C GLY A 10 -11.77 -6.77 9.76
N TYR A 11 -12.12 -6.26 10.95
CA TYR A 11 -12.70 -4.92 11.08
C TYR A 11 -11.71 -3.82 10.68
N LEU A 12 -10.43 -3.96 11.02
CA LEU A 12 -9.40 -3.01 10.64
C LEU A 12 -9.10 -3.04 9.14
N GLU A 13 -9.29 -4.18 8.48
CA GLU A 13 -9.25 -4.26 7.01
C GLU A 13 -10.40 -3.47 6.38
N LEU A 14 -11.62 -3.54 6.92
CA LEU A 14 -12.75 -2.75 6.44
C LEU A 14 -12.55 -1.24 6.58
N VAL A 15 -11.71 -0.77 7.50
CA VAL A 15 -11.32 0.65 7.59
C VAL A 15 -10.59 1.10 6.32
N VAL A 16 -9.83 0.20 5.68
CA VAL A 16 -9.06 0.50 4.45
C VAL A 16 -9.85 0.13 3.19
N SER A 17 -10.50 -1.04 3.17
CA SER A 17 -11.16 -1.59 1.97
C SER A 17 -12.64 -1.24 1.85
N GLY A 18 -13.34 -0.98 2.95
CA GLY A 18 -14.79 -0.77 3.00
C GLY A 18 -15.23 0.58 2.42
N ASP A 19 -16.48 0.65 1.90
CA ASP A 19 -17.02 1.85 1.26
C ASP A 19 -17.08 3.08 2.18
N GLY A 20 -17.34 2.89 3.46
CA GLY A 20 -17.31 3.93 4.50
C GLY A 20 -15.97 4.06 5.23
N GLY A 21 -14.93 3.35 4.80
CA GLY A 21 -13.64 3.29 5.49
C GLY A 21 -12.90 4.62 5.51
N SER A 22 -12.41 5.02 6.67
CA SER A 22 -11.62 6.25 6.85
C SER A 22 -10.16 6.09 6.43
N GLY A 23 -9.69 4.89 6.16
CA GLY A 23 -8.30 4.56 5.80
C GLY A 23 -8.07 4.27 4.32
N LYS A 24 -8.99 4.62 3.43
CA LYS A 24 -8.93 4.31 1.98
C LYS A 24 -7.64 4.75 1.31
N SER A 25 -7.02 5.83 1.79
CA SER A 25 -5.75 6.33 1.26
C SER A 25 -4.56 5.39 1.51
N ALA A 26 -4.73 4.38 2.36
CA ALA A 26 -3.74 3.31 2.58
C ALA A 26 -3.98 2.08 1.69
N LYS A 27 -5.05 2.06 0.86
CA LYS A 27 -5.36 0.91 0.01
C LYS A 27 -4.30 0.70 -1.07
N ILE A 28 -3.86 -0.55 -1.21
CA ILE A 28 -2.96 -0.99 -2.26
C ILE A 28 -3.67 -2.13 -3.02
N PRO A 29 -3.97 -1.96 -4.32
CA PRO A 29 -4.58 -3.03 -5.12
C PRO A 29 -3.77 -4.33 -5.04
N GLY A 30 -4.46 -5.44 -4.87
CA GLY A 30 -3.85 -6.76 -4.72
C GLY A 30 -3.32 -7.09 -3.32
N TYR A 31 -3.38 -6.15 -2.37
CA TYR A 31 -2.96 -6.40 -0.98
C TYR A 31 -4.06 -6.15 0.03
N ARG A 32 -4.19 -7.04 0.99
CA ARG A 32 -5.10 -6.90 2.11
C ARG A 32 -4.43 -6.07 3.20
N ILE A 33 -4.87 -4.83 3.35
CA ILE A 33 -4.31 -3.89 4.32
C ILE A 33 -5.32 -3.64 5.43
N GLY A 34 -4.92 -3.87 6.67
CA GLY A 34 -5.66 -3.43 7.85
C GLY A 34 -5.07 -2.13 8.39
N GLY A 35 -5.91 -1.26 8.97
CA GLY A 35 -5.38 -0.02 9.51
C GLY A 35 -6.36 0.79 10.35
N LYS A 36 -5.84 1.83 11.01
CA LYS A 36 -6.61 2.76 11.83
C LYS A 36 -6.01 4.15 11.79
N THR A 37 -6.86 5.14 11.56
CA THR A 37 -6.54 6.56 11.68
C THR A 37 -6.53 7.00 13.13
N GLY A 38 -5.72 8.00 13.46
CA GLY A 38 -5.77 8.73 14.72
C GLY A 38 -5.54 10.22 14.48
N THR A 39 -6.22 11.05 15.26
CA THR A 39 -5.97 12.49 15.32
C THR A 39 -6.17 12.90 16.78
N SER A 40 -5.07 13.16 17.46
CA SER A 40 -5.04 13.50 18.88
C SER A 40 -4.87 14.99 19.08
N GLU A 41 -5.63 15.57 19.98
CA GLU A 41 -5.52 16.98 20.35
C GLU A 41 -4.43 17.17 21.40
N LYS A 42 -3.63 18.24 21.24
CA LYS A 42 -2.64 18.65 22.25
C LYS A 42 -3.29 19.61 23.22
N LEU A 43 -3.77 19.08 24.34
CA LEU A 43 -4.46 19.86 25.37
C LEU A 43 -3.55 20.83 26.16
N ASP A 44 -2.25 20.74 25.98
CA ASP A 44 -1.24 21.67 26.45
C ASP A 44 -0.98 22.86 25.51
N LYS A 45 -1.58 22.84 24.33
CA LYS A 45 -1.47 23.86 23.26
C LYS A 45 -2.84 24.52 23.01
N LEU A 46 -3.31 25.28 23.96
CA LEU A 46 -4.58 26.02 23.86
C LEU A 46 -4.31 27.51 23.59
N ASP A 47 -5.22 28.14 22.82
CA ASP A 47 -5.23 29.59 22.69
C ASP A 47 -5.87 30.30 23.90
N GLU A 48 -5.99 31.63 23.84
CA GLU A 48 -6.59 32.46 24.88
C GLU A 48 -8.08 32.17 25.14
N TYR A 49 -8.75 31.46 24.20
CA TYR A 49 -10.16 31.04 24.29
C TYR A 49 -10.30 29.59 24.74
N GLY A 50 -9.20 28.88 25.03
CA GLY A 50 -9.19 27.47 25.35
C GLY A 50 -9.40 26.54 24.17
N GLN A 51 -9.20 27.03 22.92
CA GLN A 51 -9.29 26.22 21.71
C GLN A 51 -7.96 25.49 21.44
N VAL A 52 -8.05 24.22 21.07
CA VAL A 52 -6.88 23.42 20.70
C VAL A 52 -6.26 23.95 19.41
N GLN A 53 -4.99 24.29 19.46
CA GLN A 53 -4.25 24.83 18.30
C GLN A 53 -3.50 23.75 17.55
N GLU A 54 -3.02 22.72 18.25
CA GLU A 54 -2.10 21.73 17.67
C GLU A 54 -2.63 20.31 17.86
N ARG A 55 -2.30 19.43 16.88
CA ARG A 55 -2.70 18.03 16.87
C ARG A 55 -1.56 17.10 16.45
N VAL A 56 -1.72 15.83 16.79
CA VAL A 56 -0.90 14.74 16.26
C VAL A 56 -1.77 13.92 15.32
N ALA A 57 -1.42 13.90 14.05
CA ALA A 57 -2.08 13.03 13.07
C ALA A 57 -1.36 11.69 12.98
N SER A 58 -2.07 10.59 12.92
CA SER A 58 -1.46 9.27 12.83
C SER A 58 -2.25 8.31 11.95
N PHE A 59 -1.53 7.31 11.44
CA PHE A 59 -2.10 6.13 10.83
C PHE A 59 -1.26 4.91 11.19
N TYR A 60 -1.91 3.89 11.70
CA TYR A 60 -1.36 2.56 11.90
C TYR A 60 -1.87 1.67 10.78
N GLY A 61 -0.97 0.99 10.06
CA GLY A 61 -1.30 0.02 9.03
C GLY A 61 -0.54 -1.28 9.23
N PHE A 62 -1.11 -2.40 8.82
CA PHE A 62 -0.45 -3.69 8.82
C PHE A 62 -0.89 -4.51 7.60
N ALA A 63 -0.05 -5.44 7.19
CA ALA A 63 -0.28 -6.28 6.03
C ALA A 63 0.48 -7.63 6.11
N PRO A 64 -0.05 -8.70 5.44
CA PRO A 64 -1.43 -8.87 4.99
C PRO A 64 -2.42 -8.85 6.16
N ALA A 65 -3.68 -8.43 5.96
CA ALA A 65 -4.63 -8.29 7.07
C ALA A 65 -5.06 -9.64 7.69
N ASP A 66 -5.01 -10.71 6.92
CA ASP A 66 -5.35 -12.08 7.33
C ASP A 66 -4.18 -12.85 7.97
N ASP A 67 -2.94 -12.47 7.64
CA ASP A 67 -1.70 -13.04 8.22
C ASP A 67 -0.64 -11.94 8.36
N PRO A 68 -0.74 -11.05 9.37
CA PRO A 68 0.12 -9.88 9.51
C PRO A 68 1.60 -10.21 9.63
N GLN A 69 2.39 -9.76 8.67
CA GLN A 69 3.85 -9.92 8.62
C GLN A 69 4.58 -8.61 8.92
N ILE A 70 3.94 -7.46 8.66
CA ILE A 70 4.51 -6.15 8.91
C ILE A 70 3.46 -5.19 9.45
N ALA A 71 3.89 -4.29 10.32
CA ALA A 71 3.10 -3.16 10.81
C ALA A 71 3.91 -1.87 10.68
N VAL A 72 3.23 -0.80 10.29
CA VAL A 72 3.80 0.55 10.11
C VAL A 72 2.94 1.54 10.88
N LEU A 73 3.56 2.37 11.71
CA LEU A 73 2.92 3.49 12.38
C LEU A 73 3.59 4.79 11.93
N ILE A 74 2.79 5.70 11.39
CA ILE A 74 3.21 7.07 11.07
C ILE A 74 2.54 8.02 12.07
N LEU A 75 3.36 8.87 12.66
CA LEU A 75 2.97 9.95 13.54
C LEU A 75 3.52 11.27 12.97
N LEU A 76 2.64 12.23 12.76
CA LEU A 76 2.98 13.58 12.30
C LEU A 76 2.60 14.55 13.41
N ASP A 77 3.60 15.10 14.06
CA ASP A 77 3.44 16.02 15.17
C ASP A 77 3.30 17.45 14.65
N GLU A 78 2.26 18.14 15.08
CA GLU A 78 1.96 19.54 14.72
C GLU A 78 2.03 19.78 13.18
N PRO A 79 1.31 19.01 12.34
CA PRO A 79 1.37 19.22 10.91
C PRO A 79 0.73 20.55 10.49
N HIS A 80 1.45 21.38 9.76
CA HIS A 80 1.00 22.68 9.24
C HIS A 80 0.46 22.54 7.82
N MET A 81 -0.79 22.07 7.70
CA MET A 81 -1.48 21.85 6.42
C MET A 81 -2.97 22.19 6.58
N ASP A 82 -3.64 22.48 5.46
CA ASP A 82 -5.10 22.75 5.45
C ASP A 82 -5.93 21.57 5.96
N ASN A 83 -5.45 20.35 5.71
CA ASN A 83 -6.09 19.13 6.17
C ASN A 83 -5.09 18.25 6.93
N ILE A 84 -5.28 18.15 8.24
CA ILE A 84 -4.39 17.47 9.18
C ILE A 84 -4.90 16.09 9.65
N TYR A 85 -5.95 15.55 9.01
CA TYR A 85 -6.43 14.22 9.39
C TYR A 85 -5.45 13.12 8.99
N GLY A 86 -5.22 12.16 9.88
CA GLY A 86 -4.34 11.02 9.64
C GLY A 86 -4.69 10.21 8.38
N SER A 87 -5.97 10.18 7.99
CA SER A 87 -6.45 9.59 6.74
C SER A 87 -5.90 10.28 5.48
N VAL A 88 -5.57 11.56 5.57
CA VAL A 88 -5.16 12.39 4.43
C VAL A 88 -3.65 12.50 4.34
N ILE A 89 -2.96 12.65 5.49
CA ILE A 89 -1.53 12.94 5.49
C ILE A 89 -0.66 11.77 5.96
N ALA A 90 -1.14 10.89 6.86
CA ALA A 90 -0.37 9.75 7.37
C ALA A 90 -0.66 8.45 6.60
N ALA A 91 -1.91 8.18 6.22
CA ALA A 91 -2.29 6.96 5.50
C ALA A 91 -1.60 6.81 4.14
N PRO A 92 -1.43 7.85 3.29
CA PRO A 92 -0.67 7.72 2.05
C PRO A 92 0.81 7.39 2.26
N VAL A 93 1.41 7.85 3.36
CA VAL A 93 2.80 7.51 3.70
C VAL A 93 2.91 6.02 4.04
N VAL A 94 1.98 5.49 4.85
CA VAL A 94 1.91 4.05 5.14
C VAL A 94 1.69 3.25 3.86
N GLN A 95 0.80 3.72 2.97
CA GLN A 95 0.55 3.10 1.67
C GLN A 95 1.83 3.01 0.84
N GLY A 96 2.60 4.09 0.74
CA GLY A 96 3.88 4.10 0.01
C GLY A 96 4.90 3.13 0.59
N ILE A 97 5.07 3.13 1.93
CA ILE A 97 5.98 2.20 2.62
C ILE A 97 5.58 0.75 2.37
N LEU A 98 4.31 0.40 2.56
CA LEU A 98 3.84 -0.97 2.37
C LEU A 98 3.94 -1.41 0.90
N ALA A 99 3.64 -0.52 -0.06
CA ALA A 99 3.79 -0.80 -1.49
C ALA A 99 5.24 -1.13 -1.88
N ASP A 100 6.21 -0.56 -1.17
CA ASP A 100 7.62 -0.84 -1.37
C ASP A 100 8.10 -2.10 -0.64
N VAL A 101 7.66 -2.30 0.59
CA VAL A 101 8.19 -3.35 1.47
C VAL A 101 7.56 -4.72 1.18
N LEU A 102 6.26 -4.80 0.87
CA LEU A 102 5.58 -6.08 0.65
C LEU A 102 6.22 -6.92 -0.47
N PRO A 103 6.49 -6.36 -1.67
CA PRO A 103 7.23 -7.10 -2.71
C PRO A 103 8.66 -7.48 -2.28
N TYR A 104 9.34 -6.61 -1.56
CA TYR A 104 10.68 -6.92 -1.02
C TYR A 104 10.66 -8.09 -0.03
N MET A 105 9.58 -8.24 0.73
CA MET A 105 9.36 -9.39 1.62
C MET A 105 8.91 -10.66 0.87
N GLY A 106 8.76 -10.63 -0.45
CA GLY A 106 8.27 -11.74 -1.26
C GLY A 106 6.75 -11.95 -1.12
N ILE A 107 6.00 -10.96 -0.65
CA ILE A 107 4.53 -11.01 -0.56
C ILE A 107 3.98 -10.46 -1.87
N ASP A 108 3.47 -11.36 -2.72
CA ASP A 108 2.95 -11.03 -4.03
C ASP A 108 1.51 -10.50 -3.97
N PRO A 109 1.10 -9.59 -4.90
CA PRO A 109 -0.26 -9.09 -4.94
C PRO A 109 -1.24 -10.17 -5.44
N VAL A 110 -2.41 -10.25 -4.78
CA VAL A 110 -3.53 -11.11 -5.18
C VAL A 110 -4.75 -10.22 -5.42
N TYR A 111 -5.13 -10.03 -6.69
CA TYR A 111 -6.24 -9.15 -7.07
C TYR A 111 -7.59 -9.84 -6.88
N THR A 112 -8.55 -9.13 -6.31
CA THR A 112 -9.94 -9.58 -6.21
C THR A 112 -10.66 -9.45 -7.57
N ALA A 113 -11.76 -10.21 -7.74
CA ALA A 113 -12.60 -10.09 -8.94
C ALA A 113 -13.10 -8.64 -9.15
N GLU A 114 -13.49 -7.95 -8.08
CA GLU A 114 -13.91 -6.54 -8.14
C GLU A 114 -12.79 -5.58 -8.59
N GLU A 115 -11.55 -5.85 -8.17
CA GLU A 115 -10.40 -5.07 -8.62
C GLU A 115 -10.12 -5.30 -10.11
N LEU A 116 -10.30 -6.53 -10.59
CA LEU A 116 -10.13 -6.89 -12.01
C LEU A 116 -11.24 -6.30 -12.89
N GLU A 117 -12.50 -6.25 -12.44
CA GLU A 117 -13.61 -5.66 -13.18
C GLU A 117 -13.43 -4.16 -13.50
N LYS A 118 -12.60 -3.45 -12.73
CA LYS A 118 -12.31 -2.01 -12.92
C LYS A 118 -11.35 -1.74 -14.08
N LYS A 119 -11.66 -2.22 -15.30
CA LYS A 119 -10.84 -2.12 -16.53
C LYS A 119 -9.48 -2.84 -16.38
N GLU A 120 -9.52 -4.14 -16.45
CA GLU A 120 -8.31 -4.96 -16.54
C GLU A 120 -7.50 -4.65 -17.81
N VAL A 121 -6.19 -4.77 -17.68
CA VAL A 121 -5.21 -4.74 -18.77
C VAL A 121 -4.47 -6.07 -18.73
N SER A 122 -4.11 -6.61 -19.87
CA SER A 122 -3.26 -7.80 -19.93
C SER A 122 -1.83 -7.43 -19.60
N THR A 123 -1.21 -8.14 -18.67
CA THR A 123 0.20 -7.90 -18.29
C THR A 123 1.13 -8.16 -19.47
N PRO A 124 1.95 -7.19 -19.93
CA PRO A 124 2.84 -7.36 -21.07
C PRO A 124 4.00 -8.32 -20.76
N TYR A 125 4.67 -8.80 -21.82
CA TYR A 125 5.89 -9.58 -21.68
C TYR A 125 7.09 -8.67 -21.43
N LEU A 126 7.75 -8.81 -20.28
CA LEU A 126 8.84 -7.94 -19.85
C LEU A 126 10.12 -8.71 -19.47
N LEU A 127 10.09 -10.06 -19.55
CA LEU A 127 11.27 -10.86 -19.22
C LEU A 127 12.42 -10.56 -20.19
N GLY A 128 13.62 -10.39 -19.67
CA GLY A 128 14.81 -10.03 -20.43
C GLY A 128 14.96 -8.54 -20.72
N TYR A 129 13.93 -7.71 -20.47
CA TYR A 129 14.03 -6.27 -20.60
C TYR A 129 14.95 -5.69 -19.51
N ARG A 130 15.60 -4.56 -19.81
CA ARG A 130 16.23 -3.76 -18.76
C ARG A 130 15.14 -3.14 -17.88
N PRO A 131 15.38 -2.98 -16.56
CA PRO A 131 14.35 -2.49 -15.63
C PRO A 131 13.71 -1.16 -16.06
N HIS A 132 14.49 -0.21 -16.61
CA HIS A 132 13.96 1.08 -17.06
C HIS A 132 13.10 0.97 -18.33
N GLU A 133 13.43 0.04 -19.24
CA GLU A 133 12.65 -0.23 -20.46
C GLU A 133 11.30 -0.87 -20.09
N ALA A 134 11.33 -1.87 -19.20
CA ALA A 134 10.13 -2.51 -18.67
C ALA A 134 9.22 -1.50 -17.95
N THR A 135 9.80 -0.62 -17.15
CA THR A 135 9.06 0.45 -16.47
C THR A 135 8.38 1.41 -17.46
N SER A 136 9.10 1.80 -18.52
CA SER A 136 8.55 2.69 -19.56
C SER A 136 7.39 2.04 -20.31
N GLU A 137 7.49 0.76 -20.64
CA GLU A 137 6.42 -0.01 -21.28
C GLU A 137 5.17 -0.08 -20.40
N LEU A 138 5.33 -0.36 -19.10
CA LEU A 138 4.22 -0.40 -18.14
C LEU A 138 3.51 0.96 -18.00
N ILE A 139 4.27 2.05 -17.94
CA ILE A 139 3.72 3.41 -17.86
C ILE A 139 2.85 3.72 -19.10
N GLN A 140 3.30 3.35 -20.31
CA GLN A 140 2.52 3.55 -21.54
C GLN A 140 1.18 2.81 -21.52
N GLN A 141 1.12 1.66 -20.84
CA GLN A 141 -0.11 0.87 -20.66
C GLN A 141 -0.95 1.32 -19.45
N GLY A 142 -0.53 2.38 -18.75
CA GLY A 142 -1.21 2.90 -17.58
C GLY A 142 -1.05 2.03 -16.33
N LEU A 143 0.03 1.24 -16.27
CA LEU A 143 0.43 0.40 -15.16
C LEU A 143 1.60 1.04 -14.40
N LYS A 144 1.82 0.58 -13.18
CA LYS A 144 2.98 0.92 -12.36
C LYS A 144 4.00 -0.22 -12.38
N SER A 145 5.25 0.08 -12.09
CA SER A 145 6.30 -0.91 -11.88
C SER A 145 6.87 -0.82 -10.48
N LYS A 146 7.31 -1.95 -9.95
CA LYS A 146 8.20 -2.04 -8.79
C LYS A 146 9.35 -2.99 -9.14
N VAL A 147 10.57 -2.46 -9.17
CA VAL A 147 11.77 -3.26 -9.39
C VAL A 147 12.27 -3.78 -8.04
N VAL A 148 12.59 -5.06 -7.97
CA VAL A 148 13.16 -5.75 -6.81
C VAL A 148 14.47 -6.42 -7.25
N GLY A 149 15.57 -6.04 -6.61
CA GLY A 149 16.94 -6.42 -6.97
C GLY A 149 17.66 -5.37 -7.83
N ASP A 150 18.95 -5.61 -8.05
CA ASP A 150 19.88 -4.70 -8.77
C ASP A 150 20.42 -5.32 -10.07
N GLY A 151 19.84 -6.42 -10.53
CA GLY A 151 20.25 -7.14 -11.74
C GLY A 151 20.00 -6.35 -13.03
N PRO A 152 20.73 -6.64 -14.10
CA PRO A 152 20.66 -5.90 -15.35
C PRO A 152 19.38 -6.12 -16.15
N THR A 153 18.66 -7.23 -15.91
CA THR A 153 17.47 -7.62 -16.67
C THR A 153 16.39 -8.21 -15.77
N VAL A 154 15.14 -8.11 -16.22
CA VAL A 154 13.98 -8.72 -15.56
C VAL A 154 14.02 -10.24 -15.75
N LEU A 155 14.10 -10.97 -14.65
CA LEU A 155 14.13 -12.45 -14.63
C LEU A 155 12.75 -13.05 -14.34
N LYS A 156 11.91 -12.34 -13.57
CA LYS A 156 10.54 -12.74 -13.22
C LYS A 156 9.68 -11.51 -13.11
N GLN A 157 8.42 -11.62 -13.49
CA GLN A 157 7.42 -10.57 -13.31
C GLN A 157 6.17 -11.13 -12.63
N ILE A 158 5.53 -10.30 -11.82
CA ILE A 158 4.25 -10.63 -11.16
C ILE A 158 3.30 -9.44 -11.29
N PRO A 159 2.09 -9.60 -11.85
CA PRO A 159 1.54 -10.84 -12.42
C PRO A 159 2.34 -11.39 -13.62
N ALA A 160 2.16 -12.68 -13.89
CA ALA A 160 2.80 -13.32 -15.06
C ALA A 160 2.26 -12.71 -16.37
N VAL A 161 2.98 -12.98 -17.46
CA VAL A 161 2.59 -12.56 -18.82
C VAL A 161 1.16 -12.94 -19.13
N SER A 162 0.42 -12.04 -19.75
CA SER A 162 -1.00 -12.21 -20.15
C SER A 162 -1.99 -12.39 -18.98
N GLN A 163 -1.56 -12.28 -17.74
CA GLN A 163 -2.49 -12.29 -16.63
C GLN A 163 -3.21 -10.93 -16.51
N PRO A 164 -4.50 -10.92 -16.12
CA PRO A 164 -5.24 -9.69 -15.95
C PRO A 164 -4.71 -8.91 -14.74
N ILE A 165 -4.58 -7.60 -14.91
CA ILE A 165 -4.22 -6.65 -13.86
C ILE A 165 -5.12 -5.42 -13.97
N PRO A 166 -5.66 -4.87 -12.87
CA PRO A 166 -6.47 -3.66 -12.95
C PRO A 166 -5.63 -2.47 -13.45
N LYS A 167 -6.22 -1.58 -14.23
CA LYS A 167 -5.56 -0.35 -14.68
C LYS A 167 -5.03 0.45 -13.48
N GLY A 168 -3.77 0.87 -13.54
CA GLY A 168 -3.06 1.50 -12.41
C GLY A 168 -2.48 0.50 -11.41
N GLY A 169 -2.68 -0.81 -11.62
CA GLY A 169 -2.03 -1.86 -10.84
C GLY A 169 -0.52 -1.87 -11.02
N THR A 170 0.17 -2.51 -10.08
CA THR A 170 1.64 -2.57 -10.06
C THR A 170 2.14 -3.93 -10.54
N VAL A 171 3.04 -3.94 -11.50
CA VAL A 171 3.80 -5.13 -11.92
C VAL A 171 5.13 -5.13 -11.17
N ILE A 172 5.40 -6.22 -10.45
CA ILE A 172 6.66 -6.42 -9.76
C ILE A 172 7.65 -7.07 -10.74
N LEU A 173 8.84 -6.51 -10.82
CA LEU A 173 9.92 -6.91 -11.72
C LEU A 173 11.10 -7.36 -10.87
N TYR A 174 11.35 -8.67 -10.83
CA TYR A 174 12.49 -9.25 -10.12
C TYR A 174 13.69 -9.34 -11.06
N THR A 175 14.83 -8.84 -10.61
CA THR A 175 16.06 -8.76 -11.42
C THR A 175 17.20 -9.64 -10.88
N ASP A 176 17.11 -10.13 -9.64
CA ASP A 176 18.12 -11.00 -9.02
C ASP A 176 17.60 -12.42 -8.83
N GLU A 177 18.47 -13.41 -9.06
CA GLU A 177 18.14 -14.82 -8.86
C GLU A 177 17.79 -15.17 -7.41
N SER A 178 18.40 -14.47 -6.45
CA SER A 178 18.11 -14.64 -5.01
C SER A 178 16.68 -14.33 -4.62
N GLU A 179 15.99 -13.53 -5.42
CA GLU A 179 14.59 -13.13 -5.20
C GLU A 179 13.58 -14.08 -5.89
N LEU A 180 14.07 -15.03 -6.71
CA LEU A 180 13.20 -15.98 -7.41
C LEU A 180 12.75 -17.16 -6.54
N SER A 181 13.42 -17.40 -5.43
CA SER A 181 13.23 -18.55 -4.53
C SER A 181 12.56 -18.20 -3.19
N LYS A 182 12.16 -16.96 -3.02
CA LYS A 182 11.32 -16.49 -1.92
C LYS A 182 9.86 -16.51 -2.39
#